data_0195ea267e58cde6947d6b9650a1e8a8
#
_entry.id   0195ea267e58cde6947d6b9650a1e8a8
#
_cell.length_a   1.000
_cell.length_b   1.000
_cell.length_c   1.000
_cell.angle_alpha   90.00
_cell.angle_beta   90.00
_cell.angle_gamma   90.00
#
_symmetry.space_group_name_H-M   'P 1'
#
loop_
_entity.id
_entity.type
_entity.pdbx_description
1 polymer ?
#
loop_
_entity_poly.entity_id
_entity_poly.type
_entity_poly.pdbx_seq_one_letter_code
_entity_poly.pdbx_strand_id
1 'polypeptide(L)'
;MKEKTAPKKTWLQTLRALWVPLAIGIVTVTALALVVGAVWQDYRTALMTSQTRQMELVVQSTADSIRVLLEEYADRLDSIAEKVAADAGLRPTVARSDTIRDVWLENSNGEVVYSCYELSAVCDVLITRTEKISYWQYHSGDEHYLVMKKQAGGKTVCLVVDATVMYQQLISEIHVGTNGYIMIKNDDNLVVMHPEAVQWGIKVVEGRQRIYKDRTLDLSSLSELLRAQQEEEAGTLDYYSYWWTDPSLPRVHKISAFRHLKVGDSFWIVSAVVDYDLSLIHI
;
A
#
# COMPACT_ATOMS: atom_id res chain seq x y z
N MET A 1 -38.86 6.01 -87.14
CA MET A 1 -38.36 6.21 -85.82
C MET A 1 -37.81 4.86 -85.33
N LYS A 2 -36.46 4.71 -85.13
CA LYS A 2 -35.87 3.48 -84.61
C LYS A 2 -35.60 3.71 -83.12
N GLU A 3 -36.31 2.97 -82.33
CA GLU A 3 -36.13 2.95 -80.89
C GLU A 3 -34.77 2.31 -80.54
N LYS A 4 -33.86 3.10 -79.94
CA LYS A 4 -32.56 2.62 -79.44
C LYS A 4 -32.83 1.90 -78.16
N THR A 5 -32.88 0.58 -78.17
CA THR A 5 -32.84 -0.25 -76.96
C THR A 5 -31.48 -0.08 -76.28
N ALA A 6 -31.51 0.42 -75.05
CA ALA A 6 -30.33 0.52 -74.22
C ALA A 6 -29.74 -0.88 -73.87
N PRO A 7 -28.40 -1.06 -73.94
CA PRO A 7 -27.79 -2.36 -73.70
C PRO A 7 -28.08 -2.83 -72.23
N LYS A 8 -28.66 -4.02 -72.06
CA LYS A 8 -28.84 -4.67 -70.81
C LYS A 8 -27.43 -4.91 -70.17
N LYS A 9 -27.08 -4.15 -69.14
CA LYS A 9 -25.88 -4.43 -68.37
C LYS A 9 -25.95 -5.86 -67.86
N THR A 10 -24.99 -6.70 -68.18
CA THR A 10 -24.92 -8.06 -67.71
C THR A 10 -24.67 -8.02 -66.19
N TRP A 11 -25.32 -8.94 -65.44
CA TRP A 11 -25.24 -9.00 -63.96
C TRP A 11 -23.78 -9.00 -63.45
N LEU A 12 -22.82 -9.54 -64.22
CA LEU A 12 -21.36 -9.48 -63.98
C LEU A 12 -20.78 -8.07 -64.00
N GLN A 13 -21.31 -7.16 -64.85
CA GLN A 13 -20.87 -5.76 -64.89
C GLN A 13 -21.41 -4.97 -63.70
N THR A 14 -22.60 -5.29 -63.20
CA THR A 14 -23.17 -4.70 -62.00
C THR A 14 -22.47 -5.22 -60.75
N LEU A 15 -22.13 -6.51 -60.68
CA LEU A 15 -21.29 -7.07 -59.62
C LEU A 15 -19.91 -6.42 -59.54
N ARG A 16 -19.19 -6.29 -60.67
CA ARG A 16 -17.91 -5.59 -60.74
C ARG A 16 -18.01 -4.13 -60.28
N ALA A 17 -19.06 -3.42 -60.68
CA ALA A 17 -19.30 -2.03 -60.26
C ALA A 17 -19.52 -1.88 -58.75
N LEU A 18 -20.04 -2.89 -58.07
CA LEU A 18 -20.26 -2.90 -56.61
C LEU A 18 -19.02 -3.37 -55.81
N TRP A 19 -18.19 -4.25 -56.39
CA TRP A 19 -17.01 -4.79 -55.71
C TRP A 19 -15.94 -3.74 -55.40
N VAL A 20 -15.69 -2.79 -56.30
CA VAL A 20 -14.66 -1.76 -56.11
C VAL A 20 -14.98 -0.83 -54.93
N PRO A 21 -16.18 -0.21 -54.85
CA PRO A 21 -16.52 0.63 -53.69
C PRO A 21 -16.60 -0.17 -52.38
N LEU A 22 -17.06 -1.44 -52.42
CA LEU A 22 -17.06 -2.31 -51.24
C LEU A 22 -15.63 -2.61 -50.75
N ALA A 23 -14.72 -2.94 -51.66
CA ALA A 23 -13.31 -3.17 -51.31
C ALA A 23 -12.64 -1.93 -50.74
N ILE A 24 -12.87 -0.75 -51.34
CA ILE A 24 -12.39 0.53 -50.81
C ILE A 24 -12.98 0.78 -49.41
N GLY A 25 -14.28 0.55 -49.22
CA GLY A 25 -14.94 0.70 -47.91
C GLY A 25 -14.32 -0.20 -46.86
N ILE A 26 -14.08 -1.48 -47.16
CA ILE A 26 -13.44 -2.42 -46.24
C ILE A 26 -12.03 -1.97 -45.89
N VAL A 27 -11.22 -1.59 -46.88
CA VAL A 27 -9.85 -1.11 -46.65
C VAL A 27 -9.84 0.14 -45.78
N THR A 28 -10.73 1.09 -46.04
CA THR A 28 -10.85 2.32 -45.26
C THR A 28 -11.26 2.04 -43.81
N VAL A 29 -12.26 1.19 -43.59
CA VAL A 29 -12.69 0.80 -42.23
C VAL A 29 -11.60 0.06 -41.49
N THR A 30 -10.90 -0.85 -42.18
CA THR A 30 -9.77 -1.59 -41.56
C THR A 30 -8.62 -0.63 -41.22
N ALA A 31 -8.24 0.27 -42.09
CA ALA A 31 -7.20 1.28 -41.82
C ALA A 31 -7.59 2.18 -40.62
N LEU A 32 -8.84 2.63 -40.58
CA LEU A 32 -9.36 3.44 -39.48
C LEU A 32 -9.34 2.65 -38.16
N ALA A 33 -9.76 1.39 -38.16
CA ALA A 33 -9.73 0.52 -36.98
C ALA A 33 -8.30 0.31 -36.46
N LEU A 34 -7.32 0.14 -37.36
CA LEU A 34 -5.91 0.02 -36.98
C LEU A 34 -5.37 1.32 -36.35
N VAL A 35 -5.70 2.49 -36.96
CA VAL A 35 -5.28 3.78 -36.40
C VAL A 35 -5.91 4.01 -35.04
N VAL A 36 -7.22 3.77 -34.85
CA VAL A 36 -7.92 3.90 -33.58
C VAL A 36 -7.33 2.93 -32.55
N GLY A 37 -7.03 1.69 -32.95
CA GLY A 37 -6.39 0.70 -32.08
C GLY A 37 -5.00 1.14 -31.62
N ALA A 38 -4.17 1.68 -32.52
CA ALA A 38 -2.84 2.19 -32.17
C ALA A 38 -2.93 3.39 -31.22
N VAL A 39 -3.78 4.38 -31.53
CA VAL A 39 -4.01 5.56 -30.65
C VAL A 39 -4.52 5.13 -29.28
N TRP A 40 -5.44 4.17 -29.22
CA TRP A 40 -5.95 3.63 -27.96
C TRP A 40 -4.85 2.96 -27.15
N GLN A 41 -3.98 2.19 -27.78
CA GLN A 41 -2.86 1.52 -27.11
C GLN A 41 -1.85 2.54 -26.56
N ASP A 42 -1.48 3.55 -27.34
CA ASP A 42 -0.58 4.62 -26.90
C ASP A 42 -1.18 5.40 -25.73
N TYR A 43 -2.45 5.75 -25.82
CA TYR A 43 -3.17 6.44 -24.75
C TYR A 43 -3.21 5.61 -23.46
N ARG A 44 -3.54 4.33 -23.57
CA ARG A 44 -3.53 3.40 -22.43
C ARG A 44 -2.16 3.32 -21.77
N THR A 45 -1.10 3.20 -22.57
CA THR A 45 0.27 3.14 -22.06
C THR A 45 0.67 4.44 -21.36
N ALA A 46 0.34 5.59 -21.94
CA ALA A 46 0.61 6.90 -21.33
C ALA A 46 -0.11 7.08 -19.99
N LEU A 47 -1.37 6.66 -19.89
CA LEU A 47 -2.14 6.69 -18.65
C LEU A 47 -1.52 5.80 -17.58
N MET A 48 -1.19 4.55 -17.90
CA MET A 48 -0.57 3.62 -16.96
C MET A 48 0.77 4.18 -16.45
N THR A 49 1.60 4.71 -17.35
CA THR A 49 2.87 5.34 -16.96
C THR A 49 2.65 6.53 -16.02
N SER A 50 1.67 7.38 -16.32
CA SER A 50 1.34 8.53 -15.48
C SER A 50 0.88 8.11 -14.08
N GLN A 51 0.00 7.11 -13.99
CA GLN A 51 -0.51 6.60 -12.72
C GLN A 51 0.58 5.91 -11.90
N THR A 52 1.38 5.06 -12.53
CA THR A 52 2.53 4.42 -11.87
C THR A 52 3.44 5.48 -11.26
N ARG A 53 3.77 6.52 -12.01
CA ARG A 53 4.60 7.63 -11.52
C ARG A 53 3.95 8.37 -10.35
N GLN A 54 2.64 8.61 -10.40
CA GLN A 54 1.92 9.23 -9.27
C GLN A 54 1.97 8.34 -8.03
N MET A 55 1.77 7.03 -8.17
CA MET A 55 1.88 6.07 -7.07
C MET A 55 3.28 6.08 -6.45
N GLU A 56 4.33 6.09 -7.27
CA GLU A 56 5.72 6.17 -6.80
C GLU A 56 5.99 7.45 -6.00
N LEU A 57 5.51 8.60 -6.48
CA LEU A 57 5.65 9.88 -5.77
C LEU A 57 4.89 9.88 -4.44
N VAL A 58 3.69 9.32 -4.42
CA VAL A 58 2.88 9.19 -3.20
C VAL A 58 3.60 8.30 -2.19
N VAL A 59 4.08 7.14 -2.60
CA VAL A 59 4.82 6.21 -1.74
C VAL A 59 6.10 6.86 -1.20
N GLN A 60 6.84 7.58 -2.04
CA GLN A 60 8.03 8.31 -1.61
C GLN A 60 7.69 9.38 -0.57
N SER A 61 6.71 10.24 -0.85
CA SER A 61 6.29 11.31 0.06
C SER A 61 5.81 10.75 1.40
N THR A 62 5.03 9.66 1.36
CA THR A 62 4.55 8.98 2.57
C THR A 62 5.71 8.39 3.38
N ALA A 63 6.64 7.71 2.73
CA ALA A 63 7.83 7.14 3.38
C ALA A 63 8.68 8.23 4.03
N ASP A 64 8.90 9.36 3.35
CA ASP A 64 9.66 10.49 3.89
C ASP A 64 8.95 11.13 5.09
N SER A 65 7.63 11.29 5.04
CA SER A 65 6.85 11.84 6.16
C SER A 65 6.90 10.95 7.40
N ILE A 66 6.76 9.63 7.21
CA ILE A 66 6.83 8.67 8.32
C ILE A 66 8.25 8.62 8.90
N ARG A 67 9.28 8.68 8.04
CA ARG A 67 10.68 8.70 8.48
C ARG A 67 10.94 9.87 9.43
N VAL A 68 10.52 11.09 9.04
CA VAL A 68 10.69 12.29 9.86
C VAL A 68 10.02 12.14 11.22
N LEU A 69 8.80 11.58 11.26
CA LEU A 69 8.10 11.36 12.53
C LEU A 69 8.77 10.29 13.40
N LEU A 70 9.20 9.18 12.81
CA LEU A 70 9.89 8.13 13.55
C LEU A 70 11.22 8.63 14.11
N GLU A 71 11.97 9.45 13.37
CA GLU A 71 13.19 10.11 13.84
C GLU A 71 12.88 11.06 15.01
N GLU A 72 11.85 11.89 14.92
CA GLU A 72 11.42 12.78 16.01
C GLU A 72 11.06 11.97 17.28
N TYR A 73 10.30 10.87 17.13
CA TYR A 73 9.93 10.02 18.26
C TYR A 73 11.14 9.30 18.85
N ALA A 74 12.10 8.87 18.02
CA ALA A 74 13.35 8.26 18.48
C ALA A 74 14.18 9.25 19.29
N ASP A 75 14.34 10.49 18.82
CA ASP A 75 15.07 11.54 19.54
C ASP A 75 14.41 11.87 20.90
N ARG A 76 13.08 11.91 20.94
CA ARG A 76 12.34 12.09 22.21
C ARG A 76 12.55 10.92 23.16
N LEU A 77 12.46 9.69 22.66
CA LEU A 77 12.72 8.49 23.46
C LEU A 77 14.15 8.46 23.97
N ASP A 78 15.13 8.84 23.16
CA ASP A 78 16.54 8.92 23.51
C ASP A 78 16.76 9.93 24.66
N SER A 79 16.20 11.14 24.54
CA SER A 79 16.27 12.16 25.58
C SER A 79 15.65 11.72 26.91
N ILE A 80 14.51 10.98 26.86
CA ILE A 80 13.87 10.44 28.07
C ILE A 80 14.73 9.32 28.67
N ALA A 81 15.25 8.42 27.83
CA ALA A 81 16.06 7.29 28.27
C ALA A 81 17.36 7.74 28.93
N GLU A 82 18.03 8.78 28.44
CA GLU A 82 19.21 9.37 29.06
C GLU A 82 18.92 9.91 30.46
N LYS A 83 17.80 10.60 30.65
CA LYS A 83 17.39 11.13 31.96
C LYS A 83 17.07 10.00 32.94
N VAL A 84 16.37 8.94 32.48
CA VAL A 84 16.08 7.76 33.31
C VAL A 84 17.34 6.99 33.68
N ALA A 85 18.32 6.92 32.76
CA ALA A 85 19.61 6.28 33.05
C ALA A 85 20.43 7.08 34.08
N ALA A 86 20.34 8.43 34.07
CA ALA A 86 21.01 9.31 35.04
C ALA A 86 20.34 9.29 36.43
N ASP A 87 19.01 9.11 36.49
CA ASP A 87 18.24 9.04 37.75
C ASP A 87 17.24 7.88 37.69
N ALA A 88 17.56 6.78 38.35
CA ALA A 88 16.72 5.59 38.40
C ALA A 88 15.37 5.82 39.12
N GLY A 89 15.22 6.89 39.89
CA GLY A 89 13.98 7.30 40.57
C GLY A 89 13.09 8.18 39.68
N LEU A 90 13.58 8.66 38.55
CA LEU A 90 12.85 9.55 37.68
C LEU A 90 11.55 8.93 37.19
N ARG A 91 10.49 9.72 37.26
CA ARG A 91 9.19 9.46 36.63
C ARG A 91 9.09 10.34 35.38
N PRO A 92 9.39 9.81 34.18
CA PRO A 92 9.41 10.62 32.98
C PRO A 92 8.04 11.13 32.62
N THR A 93 8.00 12.34 32.09
CA THR A 93 6.78 12.95 31.53
C THR A 93 7.00 13.27 30.05
N VAL A 94 5.95 13.20 29.28
CA VAL A 94 5.92 13.63 27.89
C VAL A 94 4.74 14.56 27.67
N ALA A 95 4.94 15.59 26.86
CA ALA A 95 3.80 16.41 26.43
C ALA A 95 2.90 15.55 25.53
N ARG A 96 1.65 15.40 25.96
CA ARG A 96 0.64 14.69 25.17
C ARG A 96 0.37 15.47 23.89
N SER A 97 0.33 14.76 22.77
CA SER A 97 -0.07 15.31 21.46
C SER A 97 -1.15 14.40 20.86
N ASP A 98 -1.59 14.74 19.67
CA ASP A 98 -2.56 13.88 18.97
C ASP A 98 -2.00 12.46 18.74
N THR A 99 -0.69 12.35 18.48
CA THR A 99 -0.04 11.07 18.23
C THR A 99 0.70 10.50 19.43
N ILE A 100 1.31 11.30 20.31
CA ILE A 100 1.99 10.81 21.51
C ILE A 100 0.98 10.66 22.64
N ARG A 101 0.76 9.43 23.10
CA ARG A 101 -0.26 9.10 24.10
C ARG A 101 0.28 8.95 25.51
N ASP A 102 1.45 8.32 25.66
CA ASP A 102 2.01 8.01 26.97
C ASP A 102 3.54 7.80 26.91
N VAL A 103 4.14 7.76 28.09
CA VAL A 103 5.48 7.23 28.32
C VAL A 103 5.42 6.26 29.50
N TRP A 104 5.94 5.04 29.29
CA TRP A 104 5.98 3.98 30.29
C TRP A 104 7.40 3.66 30.71
N LEU A 105 7.51 3.14 31.94
CA LEU A 105 8.70 2.42 32.40
C LEU A 105 8.30 0.96 32.63
N GLU A 106 9.03 0.05 32.03
CA GLU A 106 8.93 -1.39 32.30
C GLU A 106 10.12 -1.84 33.14
N ASN A 107 9.89 -2.82 34.03
CA ASN A 107 10.96 -3.52 34.75
C ASN A 107 11.64 -4.57 33.83
N SER A 108 12.61 -5.30 34.38
CA SER A 108 13.32 -6.37 33.65
C SER A 108 12.43 -7.53 33.18
N ASN A 109 11.24 -7.68 33.76
CA ASN A 109 10.27 -8.70 33.39
C ASN A 109 9.28 -8.23 32.32
N GLY A 110 9.39 -6.96 31.86
CA GLY A 110 8.47 -6.36 30.90
C GLY A 110 7.14 -5.88 31.50
N GLU A 111 7.06 -5.79 32.84
CA GLU A 111 5.88 -5.27 33.53
C GLU A 111 5.95 -3.75 33.63
N VAL A 112 4.86 -3.06 33.28
CA VAL A 112 4.75 -1.60 33.42
C VAL A 112 4.73 -1.22 34.89
N VAL A 113 5.79 -0.56 35.35
CA VAL A 113 5.94 -0.08 36.74
C VAL A 113 5.60 1.40 36.89
N TYR A 114 5.49 2.12 35.80
CA TYR A 114 5.09 3.52 35.73
C TYR A 114 4.47 3.82 34.37
N SER A 115 3.41 4.62 34.35
CA SER A 115 2.79 5.22 33.17
C SER A 115 2.46 6.67 33.51
N CYS A 116 2.75 7.59 32.60
CA CYS A 116 2.52 9.03 32.80
C CYS A 116 1.01 9.37 32.78
N TYR A 117 0.25 8.69 31.91
CA TYR A 117 -1.17 8.95 31.69
C TYR A 117 -2.07 7.75 31.95
N GLU A 118 -1.54 6.72 32.60
CA GLU A 118 -2.27 5.51 33.01
C GLU A 118 -2.92 4.76 31.81
N LEU A 119 -2.35 4.86 30.61
CA LEU A 119 -2.84 4.13 29.45
C LEU A 119 -2.63 2.63 29.66
N SER A 120 -3.69 1.85 29.50
CA SER A 120 -3.65 0.39 29.50
C SER A 120 -3.81 -0.14 28.08
N ALA A 121 -2.82 -0.89 27.61
CA ALA A 121 -2.86 -1.52 26.29
C ALA A 121 -2.22 -2.91 26.35
N VAL A 122 -2.68 -3.80 25.48
CA VAL A 122 -2.21 -5.18 25.38
C VAL A 122 -1.16 -5.28 24.28
N CYS A 123 -0.05 -5.95 24.58
CA CYS A 123 1.01 -6.23 23.60
C CYS A 123 0.54 -7.29 22.60
N ASP A 124 0.62 -6.96 21.31
CA ASP A 124 0.28 -7.88 20.22
C ASP A 124 1.53 -8.60 19.71
N VAL A 125 2.47 -7.82 19.16
CA VAL A 125 3.61 -8.39 18.45
C VAL A 125 4.80 -7.43 18.37
N LEU A 126 6.00 -8.00 18.32
CA LEU A 126 7.21 -7.28 17.94
C LEU A 126 7.18 -7.01 16.42
N ILE A 127 7.24 -5.73 16.03
CA ILE A 127 7.29 -5.33 14.63
C ILE A 127 8.73 -5.41 14.10
N THR A 128 9.65 -4.71 14.77
CA THR A 128 11.04 -4.60 14.33
C THR A 128 11.95 -4.38 15.54
N ARG A 129 13.11 -4.98 15.51
CA ARG A 129 14.15 -4.72 16.51
C ARG A 129 15.38 -4.17 15.79
N THR A 130 15.82 -2.99 16.20
CA THR A 130 17.09 -2.41 15.79
C THR A 130 18.11 -2.51 16.92
N GLU A 131 19.35 -2.12 16.68
CA GLU A 131 20.38 -2.11 17.71
C GLU A 131 20.02 -1.24 18.93
N LYS A 132 19.25 -0.16 18.73
CA LYS A 132 18.95 0.83 19.77
C LYS A 132 17.51 0.80 20.27
N ILE A 133 16.56 0.55 19.40
CA ILE A 133 15.13 0.68 19.66
C ILE A 133 14.43 -0.57 19.15
N SER A 134 13.46 -1.07 19.91
CA SER A 134 12.51 -2.06 19.42
C SER A 134 11.13 -1.45 19.27
N TYR A 135 10.45 -1.81 18.18
CA TYR A 135 9.13 -1.33 17.79
C TYR A 135 8.12 -2.44 17.99
N TRP A 136 7.08 -2.16 18.73
CA TRP A 136 6.07 -3.13 19.12
C TRP A 136 4.70 -2.60 18.77
N GLN A 137 3.80 -3.50 18.43
CA GLN A 137 2.38 -3.19 18.30
C GLN A 137 1.64 -3.56 19.58
N TYR A 138 0.78 -2.64 20.00
CA TYR A 138 -0.15 -2.78 21.10
C TYR A 138 -1.53 -2.34 20.66
N HIS A 139 -2.58 -2.78 21.35
CA HIS A 139 -3.94 -2.29 21.15
C HIS A 139 -4.66 -2.05 22.48
N SER A 140 -5.67 -1.19 22.43
CA SER A 140 -6.66 -0.99 23.49
C SER A 140 -8.03 -0.76 22.81
N GLY A 141 -8.90 -1.77 22.86
CA GLY A 141 -10.11 -1.77 22.03
C GLY A 141 -9.76 -1.73 20.55
N ASP A 142 -10.29 -0.75 19.83
CA ASP A 142 -10.04 -0.55 18.38
C ASP A 142 -8.85 0.39 18.09
N GLU A 143 -8.21 0.93 19.13
CA GLU A 143 -7.04 1.80 18.99
C GLU A 143 -5.76 0.96 18.93
N HIS A 144 -4.90 1.25 17.94
CA HIS A 144 -3.60 0.62 17.78
C HIS A 144 -2.48 1.58 18.12
N TYR A 145 -1.48 1.08 18.84
CA TYR A 145 -0.33 1.85 19.26
C TYR A 145 0.96 1.25 18.73
N LEU A 146 1.85 2.14 18.27
CA LEU A 146 3.25 1.84 18.03
C LEU A 146 4.02 2.18 19.32
N VAL A 147 4.58 1.17 19.99
CA VAL A 147 5.36 1.37 21.20
C VAL A 147 6.83 1.20 20.88
N MET A 148 7.57 2.28 21.01
CA MET A 148 9.01 2.33 20.83
C MET A 148 9.71 2.13 22.16
N LYS A 149 10.57 1.12 22.27
CA LYS A 149 11.20 0.71 23.53
C LYS A 149 12.72 0.84 23.47
N LYS A 150 13.31 1.43 24.50
CA LYS A 150 14.76 1.57 24.69
C LYS A 150 15.18 1.23 26.12
N GLN A 151 16.29 0.49 26.26
CA GLN A 151 16.88 0.16 27.56
C GLN A 151 17.58 1.36 28.18
N ALA A 152 17.36 1.63 29.47
CA ALA A 152 17.96 2.73 30.21
C ALA A 152 18.01 2.43 31.72
N GLY A 153 19.21 2.40 32.31
CA GLY A 153 19.38 2.31 33.76
C GLY A 153 18.73 1.09 34.43
N GLY A 154 18.69 -0.08 33.74
CA GLY A 154 18.07 -1.30 34.24
C GLY A 154 16.53 -1.35 34.09
N LYS A 155 15.95 -0.35 33.43
CA LYS A 155 14.54 -0.29 33.04
C LYS A 155 14.42 -0.18 31.54
N THR A 156 13.20 -0.41 31.00
CA THR A 156 12.87 -0.11 29.61
C THR A 156 12.00 1.13 29.57
N VAL A 157 12.43 2.14 28.86
CA VAL A 157 11.61 3.32 28.56
C VAL A 157 10.81 3.04 27.30
N CYS A 158 9.51 3.27 27.36
CA CYS A 158 8.57 3.02 26.27
C CYS A 158 7.85 4.32 25.90
N LEU A 159 8.00 4.78 24.67
CA LEU A 159 7.20 5.87 24.10
C LEU A 159 6.02 5.28 23.35
N VAL A 160 4.81 5.68 23.71
CA VAL A 160 3.57 5.16 23.15
C VAL A 160 3.01 6.16 22.14
N VAL A 161 2.95 5.74 20.90
CA VAL A 161 2.44 6.53 19.77
C VAL A 161 1.12 5.92 19.28
N ASP A 162 0.10 6.75 19.12
CA ASP A 162 -1.17 6.35 18.53
C ASP A 162 -0.99 6.13 17.01
N ALA A 163 -0.85 4.87 16.63
CA ALA A 163 -0.64 4.49 15.25
C ALA A 163 -1.91 4.65 14.40
N THR A 164 -3.10 4.56 15.02
CA THR A 164 -4.39 4.81 14.33
C THR A 164 -4.49 6.27 13.90
N VAL A 165 -4.22 7.19 14.83
CA VAL A 165 -4.22 8.63 14.53
C VAL A 165 -3.10 8.99 13.54
N MET A 166 -1.91 8.41 13.71
CA MET A 166 -0.80 8.60 12.77
C MET A 166 -1.18 8.14 11.35
N TYR A 167 -1.82 6.99 11.20
CA TYR A 167 -2.33 6.51 9.92
C TYR A 167 -3.36 7.47 9.34
N GLN A 168 -4.32 7.92 10.14
CA GLN A 168 -5.36 8.86 9.71
C GLN A 168 -4.79 10.18 9.21
N GLN A 169 -3.85 10.77 9.93
CA GLN A 169 -3.28 12.06 9.59
C GLN A 169 -2.35 12.02 8.36
N LEU A 170 -1.62 10.93 8.16
CA LEU A 170 -0.59 10.85 7.12
C LEU A 170 -1.05 10.13 5.85
N ILE A 171 -2.01 9.23 5.96
CA ILE A 171 -2.25 8.23 4.91
C ILE A 171 -3.73 8.18 4.48
N SER A 172 -4.69 8.31 5.40
CA SER A 172 -6.11 8.08 5.09
C SER A 172 -6.67 9.02 4.02
N GLU A 173 -6.17 10.25 3.96
CA GLU A 173 -6.56 11.25 2.96
C GLU A 173 -5.91 11.03 1.58
N ILE A 174 -4.94 10.12 1.49
CA ILE A 174 -4.25 9.83 0.24
C ILE A 174 -5.05 8.81 -0.56
N HIS A 175 -5.76 9.28 -1.57
CA HIS A 175 -6.52 8.43 -2.47
C HIS A 175 -5.66 8.03 -3.67
N VAL A 176 -5.53 6.73 -3.88
CA VAL A 176 -4.85 6.15 -5.05
C VAL A 176 -5.91 5.44 -5.89
N GLY A 177 -6.36 6.06 -6.98
CA GLY A 177 -7.48 5.55 -7.76
C GLY A 177 -8.77 5.43 -6.94
N THR A 178 -9.71 4.61 -7.38
CA THR A 178 -11.04 4.48 -6.73
C THR A 178 -11.02 3.59 -5.49
N ASN A 179 -10.28 2.47 -5.53
CA ASN A 179 -10.23 1.48 -4.46
C ASN A 179 -8.81 1.30 -3.89
N GLY A 180 -7.89 2.22 -4.26
CA GLY A 180 -6.51 2.12 -3.84
C GLY A 180 -6.32 2.52 -2.38
N TYR A 181 -5.28 1.98 -1.78
CA TYR A 181 -4.90 2.26 -0.42
C TYR A 181 -3.38 2.20 -0.25
N ILE A 182 -2.90 2.79 0.84
CA ILE A 182 -1.51 2.66 1.26
C ILE A 182 -1.46 1.74 2.47
N MET A 183 -0.48 0.84 2.50
CA MET A 183 -0.15 0.02 3.65
C MET A 183 1.34 0.08 3.96
N ILE A 184 1.67 -0.16 5.21
CA ILE A 184 3.04 -0.26 5.69
C ILE A 184 3.21 -1.63 6.32
N LYS A 185 4.31 -2.28 6.00
CA LYS A 185 4.71 -3.56 6.58
C LYS A 185 6.21 -3.56 6.87
N ASN A 186 6.65 -4.44 7.75
CA ASN A 186 8.07 -4.62 8.01
C ASN A 186 8.75 -5.52 6.95
N ASP A 187 10.03 -5.76 7.11
CA ASP A 187 10.88 -6.63 6.28
C ASP A 187 10.44 -8.11 6.28
N ASP A 188 9.68 -8.56 7.28
CA ASP A 188 9.08 -9.92 7.36
C ASP A 188 7.62 -9.96 6.89
N ASN A 189 7.16 -8.96 6.14
CA ASN A 189 5.79 -8.82 5.65
C ASN A 189 4.70 -8.76 6.75
N LEU A 190 5.07 -8.41 7.98
CA LEU A 190 4.13 -8.12 9.05
C LEU A 190 3.52 -6.72 8.81
N VAL A 191 2.22 -6.63 8.82
CA VAL A 191 1.50 -5.36 8.60
C VAL A 191 1.65 -4.45 9.81
N VAL A 192 2.24 -3.27 9.60
CA VAL A 192 2.43 -2.23 10.62
C VAL A 192 1.26 -1.26 10.62
N MET A 193 0.80 -0.84 9.43
CA MET A 193 -0.35 0.04 9.24
C MET A 193 -1.14 -0.37 7.99
N HIS A 194 -2.45 -0.38 8.12
CA HIS A 194 -3.37 -0.76 7.03
C HIS A 194 -4.72 -0.04 7.23
N PRO A 195 -5.49 0.27 6.18
CA PRO A 195 -6.82 0.86 6.35
C PRO A 195 -7.76 -0.01 7.19
N GLU A 196 -7.58 -1.33 7.14
CA GLU A 196 -8.35 -2.26 7.97
C GLU A 196 -7.58 -2.69 9.21
N ALA A 197 -8.11 -2.34 10.37
CA ALA A 197 -7.52 -2.62 11.67
C ALA A 197 -7.24 -4.12 11.90
N VAL A 198 -8.11 -4.99 11.39
CA VAL A 198 -7.96 -6.46 11.52
C VAL A 198 -6.72 -7.04 10.83
N GLN A 199 -6.05 -6.25 9.98
CA GLN A 199 -4.81 -6.66 9.32
C GLN A 199 -3.55 -6.31 10.11
N TRP A 200 -3.65 -5.41 11.08
CA TRP A 200 -2.50 -4.94 11.84
C TRP A 200 -1.90 -6.08 12.68
N GLY A 201 -0.57 -6.15 12.70
CA GLY A 201 0.14 -7.18 13.43
C GLY A 201 0.06 -8.59 12.84
N ILE A 202 -0.44 -8.74 11.62
CA ILE A 202 -0.57 -10.03 10.94
C ILE A 202 0.27 -10.01 9.66
N LYS A 203 0.87 -11.14 9.30
CA LYS A 203 1.57 -11.26 8.00
C LYS A 203 0.58 -11.21 6.86
N VAL A 204 0.94 -10.54 5.76
CA VAL A 204 0.06 -10.29 4.59
C VAL A 204 -0.60 -11.57 4.08
N VAL A 205 0.18 -12.65 3.91
CA VAL A 205 -0.36 -13.94 3.42
C VAL A 205 -1.33 -14.55 4.44
N GLU A 206 -0.96 -14.54 5.72
CA GLU A 206 -1.79 -15.06 6.81
C GLU A 206 -3.11 -14.30 6.93
N GLY A 207 -3.08 -12.97 6.80
CA GLY A 207 -4.29 -12.15 6.78
C GLY A 207 -5.25 -12.54 5.66
N ARG A 208 -4.73 -12.84 4.46
CA ARG A 208 -5.55 -13.35 3.35
C ARG A 208 -6.16 -14.72 3.69
N GLN A 209 -5.40 -15.64 4.22
CA GLN A 209 -5.87 -16.98 4.57
C GLN A 209 -6.92 -16.93 5.68
N ARG A 210 -6.81 -16.03 6.66
CA ARG A 210 -7.80 -15.86 7.72
C ARG A 210 -9.16 -15.39 7.21
N ILE A 211 -9.17 -14.49 6.21
CA ILE A 211 -10.41 -13.96 5.61
C ILE A 211 -11.10 -15.02 4.74
N TYR A 212 -10.33 -15.79 3.99
CA TYR A 212 -10.82 -16.76 3.01
C TYR A 212 -10.75 -18.21 3.52
N LYS A 213 -11.17 -18.45 4.76
CA LYS A 213 -10.99 -19.72 5.50
C LYS A 213 -11.34 -21.00 4.71
N ASP A 214 -12.35 -20.94 3.86
CA ASP A 214 -12.91 -22.10 3.15
C ASP A 214 -12.50 -22.18 1.66
N ARG A 215 -11.53 -21.36 1.24
CA ARG A 215 -11.08 -21.29 -0.16
C ARG A 215 -9.60 -21.60 -0.30
N THR A 216 -9.26 -22.41 -1.29
CA THR A 216 -7.87 -22.53 -1.74
C THR A 216 -7.50 -21.28 -2.55
N LEU A 217 -6.60 -20.45 -2.00
CA LEU A 217 -6.17 -19.22 -2.64
C LEU A 217 -4.93 -19.48 -3.50
N ASP A 218 -4.94 -18.98 -4.74
CA ASP A 218 -3.71 -18.84 -5.52
C ASP A 218 -3.03 -17.51 -5.13
N LEU A 219 -2.00 -17.61 -4.30
CA LEU A 219 -1.21 -16.49 -3.80
C LEU A 219 0.19 -16.41 -4.45
N SER A 220 0.44 -17.16 -5.52
CA SER A 220 1.74 -17.20 -6.21
C SER A 220 2.21 -15.80 -6.63
N SER A 221 1.37 -15.07 -7.35
CA SER A 221 1.67 -13.71 -7.82
C SER A 221 1.83 -12.70 -6.67
N LEU A 222 1.04 -12.84 -5.59
CA LEU A 222 1.25 -12.05 -4.38
C LEU A 222 2.61 -12.35 -3.73
N SER A 223 3.01 -13.62 -3.68
CA SER A 223 4.29 -14.03 -3.11
C SER A 223 5.48 -13.48 -3.92
N GLU A 224 5.37 -13.40 -5.24
CA GLU A 224 6.36 -12.76 -6.11
C GLU A 224 6.49 -11.27 -5.81
N LEU A 225 5.36 -10.55 -5.66
CA LEU A 225 5.38 -9.15 -5.23
C LEU A 225 6.04 -8.98 -3.86
N LEU A 226 5.68 -9.81 -2.87
CA LEU A 226 6.23 -9.72 -1.53
C LEU A 226 7.74 -9.96 -1.52
N ARG A 227 8.24 -10.89 -2.35
CA ARG A 227 9.66 -11.12 -2.53
C ARG A 227 10.37 -9.93 -3.17
N ALA A 228 9.83 -9.39 -4.27
CA ALA A 228 10.40 -8.19 -4.90
C ALA A 228 10.45 -7.00 -3.93
N GLN A 229 9.40 -6.82 -3.12
CA GLN A 229 9.35 -5.78 -2.10
C GLN A 229 10.38 -5.96 -0.96
N GLN A 230 10.89 -7.16 -0.73
CA GLN A 230 11.97 -7.42 0.23
C GLN A 230 13.36 -7.22 -0.38
N GLU A 231 13.52 -7.55 -1.66
CA GLU A 231 14.81 -7.54 -2.38
C GLU A 231 15.15 -6.16 -2.97
N GLU A 232 14.16 -5.35 -3.34
CA GLU A 232 14.32 -4.09 -4.05
C GLU A 232 13.95 -2.89 -3.18
N GLU A 233 14.79 -1.83 -3.19
CA GLU A 233 14.53 -0.60 -2.41
C GLU A 233 13.26 0.13 -2.82
N ALA A 234 12.91 0.10 -4.10
CA ALA A 234 11.71 0.71 -4.66
C ALA A 234 11.37 0.09 -5.99
N GLY A 235 10.10 0.04 -6.32
CA GLY A 235 9.65 -0.50 -7.59
C GLY A 235 8.15 -0.42 -7.77
N THR A 236 7.72 -0.88 -8.93
CA THR A 236 6.30 -1.05 -9.25
C THR A 236 6.12 -2.39 -9.92
N LEU A 237 5.16 -3.16 -9.42
CA LEU A 237 4.83 -4.49 -9.93
C LEU A 237 3.33 -4.63 -10.05
N ASP A 238 2.90 -5.24 -11.15
CA ASP A 238 1.55 -5.74 -11.29
C ASP A 238 1.46 -7.19 -10.79
N TYR A 239 0.34 -7.53 -10.17
CA TYR A 239 0.15 -8.83 -9.55
C TYR A 239 -1.32 -9.20 -9.42
N TYR A 240 -1.60 -10.44 -9.18
CA TYR A 240 -2.95 -10.94 -8.92
C TYR A 240 -3.13 -11.29 -7.45
N SER A 241 -4.22 -10.79 -6.86
CA SER A 241 -4.56 -11.08 -5.47
C SER A 241 -6.06 -10.93 -5.24
N TYR A 242 -6.49 -11.10 -4.00
CA TYR A 242 -7.87 -11.00 -3.57
C TYR A 242 -8.07 -9.73 -2.75
N TRP A 243 -9.26 -9.14 -2.81
CA TRP A 243 -9.64 -8.07 -1.90
C TRP A 243 -9.92 -8.64 -0.51
N TRP A 244 -9.40 -7.97 0.50
CA TRP A 244 -9.62 -8.33 1.89
C TRP A 244 -10.91 -7.76 2.46
N THR A 245 -11.53 -6.76 1.83
CA THR A 245 -12.82 -6.16 2.20
C THR A 245 -14.01 -7.01 1.80
N ASP A 246 -13.90 -7.78 0.73
CA ASP A 246 -15.01 -8.59 0.20
C ASP A 246 -14.53 -9.97 -0.26
N PRO A 247 -14.72 -10.99 0.58
CA PRO A 247 -14.37 -12.37 0.26
C PRO A 247 -15.15 -12.98 -0.92
N SER A 248 -16.24 -12.37 -1.36
CA SER A 248 -17.03 -12.85 -2.50
C SER A 248 -16.38 -12.52 -3.84
N LEU A 249 -15.52 -11.49 -3.88
CA LEU A 249 -14.87 -11.05 -5.10
C LEU A 249 -13.85 -12.07 -5.62
N PRO A 250 -13.72 -12.20 -6.94
CA PRO A 250 -12.70 -13.04 -7.54
C PRO A 250 -11.29 -12.48 -7.32
N ARG A 251 -10.30 -13.26 -7.71
CA ARG A 251 -8.93 -12.79 -7.85
C ARG A 251 -8.87 -11.66 -8.88
N VAL A 252 -8.28 -10.53 -8.51
CA VAL A 252 -8.20 -9.31 -9.34
C VAL A 252 -6.76 -8.96 -9.67
N HIS A 253 -6.58 -8.32 -10.82
CA HIS A 253 -5.30 -7.75 -11.25
C HIS A 253 -5.09 -6.40 -10.56
N LYS A 254 -3.93 -6.21 -9.96
CA LYS A 254 -3.56 -5.02 -9.18
C LYS A 254 -2.18 -4.51 -9.58
N ILE A 255 -1.92 -3.25 -9.28
CA ILE A 255 -0.57 -2.66 -9.32
C ILE A 255 -0.20 -2.26 -7.90
N SER A 256 1.05 -2.49 -7.52
CA SER A 256 1.65 -1.98 -6.30
C SER A 256 2.91 -1.20 -6.63
N ALA A 257 2.95 0.07 -6.24
CA ALA A 257 4.21 0.81 -6.12
C ALA A 257 4.69 0.70 -4.67
N PHE A 258 5.99 0.55 -4.46
CA PHE A 258 6.55 0.38 -3.12
C PHE A 258 7.92 1.04 -2.97
N ARG A 259 8.28 1.32 -1.72
CA ARG A 259 9.59 1.85 -1.35
C ARG A 259 9.96 1.41 0.07
N HIS A 260 11.26 1.15 0.28
CA HIS A 260 11.81 0.96 1.60
C HIS A 260 11.85 2.28 2.38
N LEU A 261 11.42 2.20 3.62
CA LEU A 261 11.55 3.22 4.65
C LEU A 261 12.59 2.70 5.65
N LYS A 262 13.73 3.35 5.74
CA LYS A 262 14.78 2.95 6.69
C LYS A 262 14.34 3.16 8.14
N VAL A 263 14.49 2.13 8.98
CA VAL A 263 14.17 2.15 10.41
C VAL A 263 15.36 1.58 11.18
N GLY A 264 16.27 2.45 11.59
CA GLY A 264 17.55 2.06 12.20
C GLY A 264 18.44 1.28 11.23
N ASP A 265 18.76 0.04 11.60
CA ASP A 265 19.50 -0.94 10.80
C ASP A 265 18.59 -1.91 10.02
N SER A 266 17.28 -1.74 10.10
CA SER A 266 16.25 -2.46 9.37
C SER A 266 15.48 -1.53 8.42
N PHE A 267 14.43 -2.01 7.80
CA PHE A 267 13.54 -1.22 6.96
C PHE A 267 12.08 -1.67 7.07
N TRP A 268 11.19 -0.74 6.81
CA TRP A 268 9.79 -1.03 6.52
C TRP A 268 9.52 -0.79 5.05
N ILE A 269 8.40 -1.29 4.56
CA ILE A 269 7.97 -1.17 3.17
C ILE A 269 6.67 -0.37 3.14
N VAL A 270 6.72 0.81 2.55
CA VAL A 270 5.52 1.61 2.23
C VAL A 270 5.04 1.19 0.86
N SER A 271 3.78 0.80 0.73
CA SER A 271 3.21 0.32 -0.53
C SER A 271 1.87 0.99 -0.82
N ALA A 272 1.72 1.54 -2.01
CA ALA A 272 0.43 1.93 -2.57
C ALA A 272 -0.08 0.83 -3.49
N VAL A 273 -1.37 0.50 -3.37
CA VAL A 273 -2.00 -0.58 -4.14
C VAL A 273 -3.27 -0.05 -4.80
N VAL A 274 -3.50 -0.41 -6.06
CA VAL A 274 -4.69 -0.04 -6.83
C VAL A 274 -5.11 -1.18 -7.76
N ASP A 275 -6.38 -1.24 -8.14
CA ASP A 275 -6.84 -2.15 -9.19
C ASP A 275 -6.32 -1.73 -10.55
N TYR A 276 -5.77 -2.68 -11.30
CA TYR A 276 -5.22 -2.44 -12.63
C TYR A 276 -6.27 -1.92 -13.62
N ASP A 277 -7.46 -2.53 -13.62
CA ASP A 277 -8.50 -2.22 -14.61
C ASP A 277 -9.30 -0.96 -14.27
N LEU A 278 -9.53 -0.69 -12.99
CA LEU A 278 -10.25 0.51 -12.53
C LEU A 278 -9.43 1.79 -12.69
N SER A 279 -8.10 1.68 -12.70
CA SER A 279 -7.22 2.81 -12.95
C SER A 279 -7.39 3.43 -14.35
N LEU A 280 -7.99 2.68 -15.29
CA LEU A 280 -8.18 3.09 -16.70
C LEU A 280 -9.59 3.64 -17.00
N ILE A 281 -10.55 3.50 -16.08
CA ILE A 281 -11.98 3.77 -16.36
C ILE A 281 -12.43 5.15 -15.85
N HIS A 282 -11.70 5.77 -14.94
CA HIS A 282 -12.07 7.05 -14.33
C HIS A 282 -11.27 8.23 -14.91
N ILE A 283 -11.60 8.58 -16.15
CA ILE A 283 -11.26 9.87 -16.76
C ILE A 283 -12.54 10.57 -17.17
#